data_a16003ba2d536e0f8c815074fbff8a4f
#
_entry.id   a16003ba2d536e0f8c815074fbff8a4f
#
_cell.length_a   1.000
_cell.length_b   1.000
_cell.length_c   1.000
_cell.angle_alpha   90.00
_cell.angle_beta   90.00
_cell.angle_gamma   90.00
#
_symmetry.space_group_name_H-M   'P 1'
#
loop_
_entity.id
_entity.type
_entity.pdbx_description
1 polymer ?
#
loop_
_entity_poly.entity_id
_entity_poly.type
_entity_poly.pdbx_seq_one_letter_code
_entity_poly.pdbx_strand_id
1 'polypeptide(L)'
;MKSLDQTFTDKLYAAYQANQKFGSLENAISHNGLFKSLEKRKAQVENLPVFSLDLTKDAVSNQKASGRCWMFAALNTFRHKLIADFELESFELSQAHTFFWDKYEKSNWFLEQILLTADQDLTSRKVKFLLDTPQQDGGQWDMVVALFEKYGVVPKSVYPESISSSNSHELNHILNKILRQDAEILRQLLASGADQAQVLAKKEELLAEIFNFLAMNLGLPPRQFDFAYRDKNNNYHSEEGISPQEFYQKYVNLKLDDYVSIINAPTADKPYGRSYTVEMLGNVVGSRPVRYLNVDMERLKELAILQMQAGETVWFGSDVGQSSNRKAGIMATELYDFEASMDIKLSQDKAGRLDYSESLMTHAMVLAGVDLDQAGKPKKWKVENSWGEKVGDKGYFVASDSWMDEYTYQIVVRKDLLTEQELAAYEAEPTLLAPWDPMGALAR
;
A
#
# COMPACT_ATOMS: atom_id res chain seq x y z
N MET A 1 0.85 -1.57 -41.20
CA MET A 1 0.24 -2.64 -40.36
C MET A 1 -0.14 -3.79 -41.27
N LYS A 2 0.16 -5.04 -40.87
CA LYS A 2 -0.20 -6.24 -41.63
C LYS A 2 -1.36 -6.94 -40.90
N SER A 3 -2.47 -7.20 -41.59
CA SER A 3 -3.58 -8.01 -41.08
C SER A 3 -3.18 -9.49 -40.99
N LEU A 4 -3.82 -10.22 -40.07
CA LEU A 4 -3.72 -11.67 -40.03
C LEU A 4 -4.49 -12.24 -41.22
N ASP A 5 -3.89 -13.18 -41.93
CA ASP A 5 -4.51 -13.86 -43.10
C ASP A 5 -4.82 -15.34 -42.76
N GLN A 6 -5.67 -15.94 -43.58
CA GLN A 6 -6.13 -17.32 -43.38
C GLN A 6 -4.96 -18.32 -43.42
N THR A 7 -3.99 -18.09 -44.29
CA THR A 7 -2.81 -18.98 -44.41
C THR A 7 -1.99 -19.02 -43.16
N PHE A 8 -1.86 -17.86 -42.47
CA PHE A 8 -1.17 -17.79 -41.18
C PHE A 8 -1.94 -18.51 -40.07
N THR A 9 -3.27 -18.30 -39.99
CA THR A 9 -4.11 -18.99 -39.01
C THR A 9 -4.15 -20.49 -39.23
N ASP A 10 -4.22 -20.99 -40.45
CA ASP A 10 -4.19 -22.43 -40.77
C ASP A 10 -2.88 -23.09 -40.29
N LYS A 11 -1.74 -22.39 -40.39
CA LYS A 11 -0.46 -22.86 -39.85
C LYS A 11 -0.51 -22.98 -38.30
N LEU A 12 -1.16 -22.02 -37.64
CA LEU A 12 -1.31 -22.05 -36.18
C LEU A 12 -2.19 -23.22 -35.72
N TYR A 13 -3.31 -23.47 -36.42
CA TYR A 13 -4.17 -24.64 -36.16
C TYR A 13 -3.38 -25.95 -36.29
N ALA A 14 -2.65 -26.12 -37.37
CA ALA A 14 -1.85 -27.32 -37.60
C ALA A 14 -0.76 -27.51 -36.52
N ALA A 15 -0.08 -26.45 -36.14
CA ALA A 15 0.95 -26.49 -35.11
C ALA A 15 0.35 -26.84 -33.73
N TYR A 16 -0.80 -26.26 -33.37
CA TYR A 16 -1.50 -26.56 -32.12
C TYR A 16 -1.93 -28.03 -32.05
N GLN A 17 -2.58 -28.54 -33.12
CA GLN A 17 -3.05 -29.92 -33.19
C GLN A 17 -1.91 -30.95 -33.15
N ALA A 18 -0.74 -30.61 -33.68
CA ALA A 18 0.43 -31.48 -33.64
C ALA A 18 1.06 -31.62 -32.24
N ASN A 19 0.78 -30.71 -31.33
CA ASN A 19 1.33 -30.75 -29.97
C ASN A 19 0.40 -31.55 -29.05
N GLN A 20 0.71 -32.82 -28.80
CA GLN A 20 -0.12 -33.73 -28.00
C GLN A 20 -0.35 -33.24 -26.53
N LYS A 21 0.60 -32.49 -25.96
CA LYS A 21 0.44 -31.98 -24.56
C LYS A 21 -0.64 -30.89 -24.47
N PHE A 22 -0.87 -30.12 -25.54
CA PHE A 22 -1.82 -29.02 -25.55
C PHE A 22 -3.27 -29.50 -25.36
N GLY A 23 -3.68 -30.60 -25.99
CA GLY A 23 -5.03 -31.12 -25.81
C GLY A 23 -5.34 -31.56 -24.37
N SER A 24 -4.39 -32.18 -23.67
CA SER A 24 -4.57 -32.53 -22.26
C SER A 24 -4.62 -31.31 -21.35
N LEU A 25 -3.75 -30.33 -21.63
CA LEU A 25 -3.69 -29.07 -20.88
C LEU A 25 -4.94 -28.22 -21.12
N GLU A 26 -5.42 -28.13 -22.37
CA GLU A 26 -6.68 -27.46 -22.75
C GLU A 26 -7.85 -28.01 -21.93
N ASN A 27 -8.00 -29.34 -21.84
CA ASN A 27 -9.02 -29.97 -21.03
C ASN A 27 -8.87 -29.63 -19.54
N ALA A 28 -7.67 -29.64 -19.00
CA ALA A 28 -7.43 -29.30 -17.61
C ALA A 28 -7.78 -27.84 -17.32
N ILE A 29 -7.36 -26.91 -18.17
CA ILE A 29 -7.59 -25.47 -18.02
C ILE A 29 -9.06 -25.12 -18.20
N SER A 30 -9.72 -25.67 -19.21
CA SER A 30 -11.14 -25.38 -19.49
C SER A 30 -12.07 -25.82 -18.36
N HIS A 31 -11.72 -26.87 -17.61
CA HIS A 31 -12.53 -27.39 -16.50
C HIS A 31 -12.16 -26.80 -15.12
N ASN A 32 -10.88 -26.46 -14.90
CA ASN A 32 -10.40 -26.06 -13.58
C ASN A 32 -9.93 -24.59 -13.50
N GLY A 33 -9.78 -23.92 -14.65
CA GLY A 33 -9.17 -22.60 -14.74
C GLY A 33 -7.65 -22.65 -14.84
N LEU A 34 -7.07 -21.57 -15.39
CA LEU A 34 -5.65 -21.47 -15.74
C LEU A 34 -4.73 -21.70 -14.54
N PHE A 35 -4.84 -20.85 -13.52
CA PHE A 35 -3.93 -20.85 -12.36
C PHE A 35 -3.98 -22.19 -11.60
N LYS A 36 -5.18 -22.71 -11.35
CA LYS A 36 -5.35 -23.97 -10.64
C LYS A 36 -4.75 -25.17 -11.39
N SER A 37 -4.77 -25.16 -12.72
CA SER A 37 -4.20 -26.22 -13.55
C SER A 37 -2.68 -26.18 -13.64
N LEU A 38 -2.06 -25.02 -13.40
CA LEU A 38 -0.63 -24.79 -13.50
C LEU A 38 0.07 -24.67 -12.15
N GLU A 39 -0.66 -24.74 -11.03
CA GLU A 39 -0.09 -24.62 -9.69
C GLU A 39 0.81 -25.81 -9.36
N LYS A 40 2.05 -25.51 -8.96
CA LYS A 40 3.05 -26.53 -8.60
C LYS A 40 2.91 -26.96 -7.14
N ARG A 41 2.62 -28.24 -6.90
CA ARG A 41 2.61 -28.81 -5.55
C ARG A 41 3.95 -28.61 -4.80
N LYS A 42 5.07 -28.57 -5.51
CA LYS A 42 6.39 -28.36 -4.95
C LYS A 42 6.49 -27.02 -4.21
N ALA A 43 5.91 -25.95 -4.77
CA ALA A 43 5.90 -24.63 -4.14
C ALA A 43 5.22 -24.63 -2.76
N GLN A 44 4.18 -25.44 -2.57
CA GLN A 44 3.51 -25.58 -1.27
C GLN A 44 4.41 -26.27 -0.22
N VAL A 45 5.22 -27.25 -0.64
CA VAL A 45 6.12 -28.00 0.25
C VAL A 45 7.35 -27.16 0.64
N GLU A 46 7.85 -26.34 -0.26
CA GLU A 46 9.05 -25.51 -0.03
C GLU A 46 8.73 -24.24 0.78
N ASN A 47 7.50 -23.76 0.75
CA ASN A 47 7.06 -22.54 1.44
C ASN A 47 6.25 -22.83 2.72
N LEU A 48 6.73 -23.76 3.56
CA LEU A 48 6.11 -24.01 4.87
C LEU A 48 6.28 -22.80 5.81
N PRO A 49 5.27 -22.46 6.66
CA PRO A 49 5.29 -21.30 7.54
C PRO A 49 6.13 -21.51 8.81
N VAL A 50 7.41 -21.80 8.63
CA VAL A 50 8.41 -21.98 9.71
C VAL A 50 9.56 -21.01 9.47
N PHE A 51 9.87 -20.15 10.44
CA PHE A 51 10.81 -19.05 10.32
C PHE A 51 11.81 -19.06 11.46
N SER A 52 13.06 -18.68 11.18
CA SER A 52 14.13 -18.58 12.18
C SER A 52 13.97 -17.32 13.06
N LEU A 53 13.35 -16.27 12.54
CA LEU A 53 12.96 -15.05 13.25
C LEU A 53 11.46 -14.82 13.04
N ASP A 54 10.69 -14.73 14.12
CA ASP A 54 9.24 -14.55 14.11
C ASP A 54 8.82 -13.56 15.20
N LEU A 55 8.32 -12.40 14.79
CA LEU A 55 8.00 -11.30 15.70
C LEU A 55 6.53 -11.23 16.11
N THR A 56 5.65 -11.99 15.44
CA THR A 56 4.20 -11.81 15.64
C THR A 56 3.49 -13.15 15.82
N LYS A 57 2.52 -13.13 16.75
CA LYS A 57 1.69 -14.30 17.07
C LYS A 57 0.20 -13.97 17.18
N ASP A 58 -0.19 -12.70 16.91
CA ASP A 58 -1.54 -12.20 17.10
C ASP A 58 -2.44 -12.44 15.88
N ALA A 59 -3.75 -12.26 16.10
CA ALA A 59 -4.75 -12.26 15.06
C ALA A 59 -4.51 -11.13 14.06
N VAL A 60 -4.71 -11.40 12.77
CA VAL A 60 -4.55 -10.40 11.72
C VAL A 60 -5.80 -9.57 11.53
N SER A 61 -5.64 -8.31 11.16
CA SER A 61 -6.72 -7.38 10.83
C SER A 61 -7.39 -7.71 9.49
N ASN A 62 -8.54 -7.08 9.21
CA ASN A 62 -9.28 -7.31 7.97
C ASN A 62 -9.81 -6.01 7.37
N GLN A 63 -9.21 -5.55 6.26
CA GLN A 63 -9.60 -4.34 5.53
C GLN A 63 -10.91 -4.50 4.74
N LYS A 64 -11.44 -5.72 4.62
CA LYS A 64 -12.66 -6.04 3.87
C LYS A 64 -12.57 -5.61 2.40
N ALA A 65 -13.60 -4.94 1.87
CA ALA A 65 -13.71 -4.45 0.50
C ALA A 65 -13.31 -2.97 0.40
N SER A 66 -12.11 -2.63 0.90
CA SER A 66 -11.56 -1.27 0.84
C SER A 66 -10.07 -1.28 0.47
N GLY A 67 -9.56 -0.23 -0.15
CA GLY A 67 -8.16 -0.09 -0.52
C GLY A 67 -7.28 0.52 0.59
N ARG A 68 -7.51 0.17 1.86
CA ARG A 68 -6.85 0.76 3.03
C ARG A 68 -5.63 -0.02 3.52
N CYS A 69 -5.09 -0.96 2.73
CA CYS A 69 -3.99 -1.83 3.16
C CYS A 69 -2.81 -1.07 3.75
N TRP A 70 -2.44 0.07 3.18
CA TRP A 70 -1.32 0.90 3.61
C TRP A 70 -1.47 1.44 5.04
N MET A 71 -2.69 1.86 5.43
CA MET A 71 -2.96 2.30 6.81
C MET A 71 -3.16 1.12 7.76
N PHE A 72 -3.73 -0.01 7.29
CA PHE A 72 -3.77 -1.24 8.06
C PHE A 72 -2.36 -1.73 8.39
N ALA A 73 -1.46 -1.79 7.41
CA ALA A 73 -0.07 -2.17 7.62
C ALA A 73 0.64 -1.24 8.62
N ALA A 74 0.48 0.08 8.49
CA ALA A 74 1.08 1.05 9.42
C ALA A 74 0.54 0.91 10.85
N LEU A 75 -0.76 0.81 11.01
CA LEU A 75 -1.38 0.63 12.34
C LEU A 75 -1.05 -0.74 12.95
N ASN A 76 -0.82 -1.77 12.13
CA ASN A 76 -0.37 -3.08 12.62
C ASN A 76 1.07 -3.03 13.14
N THR A 77 1.99 -2.28 12.51
CA THR A 77 3.34 -2.11 13.07
C THR A 77 3.29 -1.45 14.44
N PHE A 78 2.42 -0.46 14.64
CA PHE A 78 2.24 0.20 15.95
C PHE A 78 1.55 -0.71 16.97
N ARG A 79 0.59 -1.52 16.53
CA ARG A 79 -0.10 -2.48 17.39
C ARG A 79 0.85 -3.44 18.08
N HIS A 80 1.83 -3.96 17.35
CA HIS A 80 2.83 -4.88 17.91
C HIS A 80 3.63 -4.23 19.03
N LYS A 81 4.03 -2.97 18.86
CA LYS A 81 4.70 -2.19 19.89
C LYS A 81 3.79 -1.98 21.11
N LEU A 82 2.55 -1.53 20.90
CA LEU A 82 1.56 -1.30 21.97
C LEU A 82 1.30 -2.56 22.80
N ILE A 83 1.10 -3.70 22.16
CA ILE A 83 0.87 -4.99 22.82
C ILE A 83 2.08 -5.35 23.70
N ALA A 84 3.30 -5.13 23.21
CA ALA A 84 4.52 -5.42 23.95
C ALA A 84 4.72 -4.45 25.13
N ASP A 85 4.62 -3.14 24.91
CA ASP A 85 4.92 -2.10 25.90
C ASP A 85 3.92 -2.06 27.06
N PHE A 86 2.64 -2.36 26.78
CA PHE A 86 1.56 -2.32 27.77
C PHE A 86 1.10 -3.71 28.23
N GLU A 87 1.83 -4.75 27.85
CA GLU A 87 1.54 -6.15 28.21
C GLU A 87 0.08 -6.55 27.92
N LEU A 88 -0.44 -6.16 26.75
CA LEU A 88 -1.81 -6.46 26.34
C LEU A 88 -1.92 -7.89 25.78
N GLU A 89 -3.09 -8.53 25.94
CA GLU A 89 -3.39 -9.81 25.24
C GLU A 89 -3.68 -9.60 23.77
N SER A 90 -4.41 -8.52 23.45
CA SER A 90 -4.72 -8.11 22.09
C SER A 90 -5.05 -6.63 22.04
N PHE A 91 -4.83 -5.99 20.91
CA PHE A 91 -5.19 -4.60 20.71
C PHE A 91 -5.37 -4.29 19.22
N GLU A 92 -6.24 -3.35 18.89
CA GLU A 92 -6.38 -2.85 17.52
C GLU A 92 -6.64 -1.34 17.54
N LEU A 93 -5.89 -0.61 16.74
CA LEU A 93 -6.12 0.81 16.44
C LEU A 93 -7.21 0.97 15.38
N SER A 94 -7.93 2.09 15.38
CA SER A 94 -9.00 2.37 14.44
C SER A 94 -8.47 2.77 13.08
N GLN A 95 -8.65 1.93 12.10
CA GLN A 95 -8.40 2.26 10.71
C GLN A 95 -9.49 3.19 10.13
N ALA A 96 -10.71 3.10 10.66
CA ALA A 96 -11.82 3.95 10.24
C ALA A 96 -11.59 5.43 10.60
N HIS A 97 -10.96 5.72 11.76
CA HIS A 97 -10.58 7.08 12.15
C HIS A 97 -9.55 7.68 11.17
N THR A 98 -8.49 6.95 10.88
CA THR A 98 -7.47 7.38 9.91
C THR A 98 -8.08 7.55 8.52
N PHE A 99 -8.99 6.66 8.13
CA PHE A 99 -9.68 6.71 6.84
C PHE A 99 -10.58 7.94 6.68
N PHE A 100 -11.29 8.35 7.73
CA PHE A 100 -12.09 9.59 7.71
C PHE A 100 -11.21 10.80 7.34
N TRP A 101 -10.12 10.96 8.05
CA TRP A 101 -9.21 12.09 7.84
C TRP A 101 -8.47 12.01 6.51
N ASP A 102 -8.10 10.83 6.05
CA ASP A 102 -7.51 10.64 4.73
C ASP A 102 -8.46 11.08 3.61
N LYS A 103 -9.74 10.69 3.68
CA LYS A 103 -10.74 11.13 2.71
C LYS A 103 -10.93 12.65 2.70
N TYR A 104 -10.98 13.25 3.87
CA TYR A 104 -11.14 14.69 4.00
C TYR A 104 -9.91 15.46 3.50
N GLU A 105 -8.72 15.04 3.88
CA GLU A 105 -7.48 15.66 3.46
C GLU A 105 -7.19 15.46 1.97
N LYS A 106 -7.43 14.28 1.41
CA LYS A 106 -7.34 14.05 -0.03
C LYS A 106 -8.31 14.92 -0.83
N SER A 107 -9.49 15.18 -0.29
CA SER A 107 -10.44 16.09 -0.93
C SER A 107 -9.87 17.52 -0.98
N ASN A 108 -9.32 18.00 0.13
CA ASN A 108 -8.63 19.29 0.16
C ASN A 108 -7.40 19.32 -0.76
N TRP A 109 -6.58 18.26 -0.73
CA TRP A 109 -5.42 18.11 -1.62
C TRP A 109 -5.81 18.20 -3.09
N PHE A 110 -6.83 17.47 -3.50
CA PHE A 110 -7.34 17.51 -4.87
C PHE A 110 -7.78 18.91 -5.28
N LEU A 111 -8.56 19.61 -4.44
CA LEU A 111 -9.02 20.97 -4.74
C LEU A 111 -7.85 21.97 -4.85
N GLU A 112 -6.82 21.84 -4.01
CA GLU A 112 -5.58 22.63 -4.15
C GLU A 112 -4.86 22.33 -5.47
N GLN A 113 -4.73 21.06 -5.87
CA GLN A 113 -4.13 20.70 -7.16
C GLN A 113 -4.93 21.23 -8.35
N ILE A 114 -6.26 21.26 -8.25
CA ILE A 114 -7.15 21.89 -9.25
C ILE A 114 -6.90 23.39 -9.35
N LEU A 115 -6.74 24.08 -8.23
CA LEU A 115 -6.43 25.52 -8.21
C LEU A 115 -5.03 25.80 -8.78
N LEU A 116 -4.02 25.00 -8.43
CA LEU A 116 -2.66 25.12 -8.94
C LEU A 116 -2.54 24.85 -10.45
N THR A 117 -3.49 24.14 -11.04
CA THR A 117 -3.53 23.81 -12.47
C THR A 117 -4.65 24.56 -13.21
N ALA A 118 -5.24 25.59 -12.61
CA ALA A 118 -6.40 26.28 -13.17
C ALA A 118 -6.11 27.01 -14.49
N ASP A 119 -4.86 27.41 -14.71
CA ASP A 119 -4.37 28.03 -15.95
C ASP A 119 -4.15 27.02 -17.10
N GLN A 120 -4.13 25.72 -16.79
CA GLN A 120 -3.92 24.68 -17.80
C GLN A 120 -5.23 24.25 -18.45
N ASP A 121 -5.14 23.86 -19.72
CA ASP A 121 -6.28 23.32 -20.47
C ASP A 121 -6.79 21.99 -19.86
N LEU A 122 -8.12 21.76 -19.92
CA LEU A 122 -8.75 20.52 -19.46
C LEU A 122 -8.22 19.26 -20.16
N THR A 123 -7.63 19.40 -21.35
CA THR A 123 -7.01 18.30 -22.11
C THR A 123 -5.55 18.06 -21.74
N SER A 124 -4.94 18.92 -20.92
CA SER A 124 -3.55 18.71 -20.45
C SER A 124 -3.44 17.41 -19.66
N ARG A 125 -2.29 16.73 -19.78
CA ARG A 125 -2.09 15.43 -19.11
C ARG A 125 -2.24 15.51 -17.60
N LYS A 126 -1.77 16.60 -16.96
CA LYS A 126 -1.87 16.80 -15.51
C LYS A 126 -3.30 16.96 -15.05
N VAL A 127 -4.08 17.82 -15.71
CA VAL A 127 -5.49 18.02 -15.38
C VAL A 127 -6.30 16.76 -15.61
N LYS A 128 -6.04 16.03 -16.71
CA LYS A 128 -6.65 14.73 -16.96
C LYS A 128 -6.33 13.72 -15.86
N PHE A 129 -5.08 13.61 -15.44
CA PHE A 129 -4.65 12.73 -14.36
C PHE A 129 -5.40 13.03 -13.04
N LEU A 130 -5.56 14.31 -12.67
CA LEU A 130 -6.33 14.69 -11.48
C LEU A 130 -7.82 14.34 -11.62
N LEU A 131 -8.44 14.67 -12.77
CA LEU A 131 -9.86 14.45 -12.98
C LEU A 131 -10.25 12.99 -13.17
N ASP A 132 -9.34 12.14 -13.66
CA ASP A 132 -9.59 10.70 -13.79
C ASP A 132 -9.80 10.03 -12.44
N THR A 133 -9.00 10.40 -11.45
CA THR A 133 -9.10 9.86 -10.10
C THR A 133 -8.92 10.98 -9.06
N PRO A 134 -9.97 11.77 -8.76
CA PRO A 134 -9.87 12.87 -7.80
C PRO A 134 -9.37 12.41 -6.43
N GLN A 135 -9.82 11.25 -5.97
CA GLN A 135 -9.31 10.56 -4.79
C GLN A 135 -9.56 9.06 -4.88
N GLN A 136 -8.79 8.29 -4.14
CA GLN A 136 -8.91 6.84 -3.97
C GLN A 136 -8.49 6.42 -2.56
N ASP A 137 -8.69 5.14 -2.21
CA ASP A 137 -8.37 4.64 -0.87
C ASP A 137 -6.87 4.49 -0.61
N GLY A 138 -6.09 4.21 -1.65
CA GLY A 138 -4.69 3.87 -1.55
C GLY A 138 -3.81 5.01 -1.04
N GLY A 139 -2.61 4.68 -0.57
CA GLY A 139 -1.65 5.65 -0.06
C GLY A 139 -0.24 5.10 0.10
N GLN A 140 0.62 5.96 0.63
CA GLN A 140 2.04 5.74 0.89
C GLN A 140 2.36 5.93 2.37
N TRP A 141 3.54 5.48 2.83
CA TRP A 141 3.96 5.64 4.22
C TRP A 141 3.94 7.10 4.69
N ASP A 142 4.56 8.03 3.96
CA ASP A 142 4.59 9.43 4.37
C ASP A 142 3.19 10.08 4.44
N MET A 143 2.23 9.57 3.67
CA MET A 143 0.84 10.02 3.72
C MET A 143 0.15 9.57 5.01
N VAL A 144 0.43 8.35 5.52
CA VAL A 144 -0.14 7.92 6.82
C VAL A 144 0.54 8.62 7.97
N VAL A 145 1.83 8.89 7.88
CA VAL A 145 2.57 9.67 8.86
C VAL A 145 1.96 11.07 9.02
N ALA A 146 1.70 11.75 7.90
CA ALA A 146 1.07 13.08 7.89
C ALA A 146 -0.29 13.09 8.61
N LEU A 147 -1.09 12.03 8.46
CA LEU A 147 -2.37 11.90 9.15
C LEU A 147 -2.19 11.68 10.66
N PHE A 148 -1.25 10.85 11.07
CA PHE A 148 -1.02 10.58 12.49
C PHE A 148 -0.46 11.78 13.22
N GLU A 149 0.46 12.52 12.61
CA GLU A 149 0.99 13.76 13.17
C GLU A 149 -0.10 14.82 13.35
N LYS A 150 -1.02 14.94 12.40
CA LYS A 150 -2.07 15.95 12.42
C LYS A 150 -3.28 15.58 13.29
N TYR A 151 -3.71 14.33 13.24
CA TYR A 151 -4.97 13.86 13.82
C TYR A 151 -4.83 12.83 14.93
N GLY A 152 -3.63 12.33 15.19
CA GLY A 152 -3.42 11.24 16.13
C GLY A 152 -4.08 9.93 15.70
N VAL A 153 -4.24 9.03 16.67
CA VAL A 153 -4.91 7.73 16.47
C VAL A 153 -5.83 7.44 17.67
N VAL A 154 -6.76 6.54 17.48
CA VAL A 154 -7.67 6.09 18.55
C VAL A 154 -7.80 4.56 18.56
N PRO A 155 -8.15 3.94 19.69
CA PRO A 155 -8.53 2.53 19.75
C PRO A 155 -9.71 2.22 18.84
N LYS A 156 -9.75 1.02 18.27
CA LYS A 156 -10.86 0.57 17.41
C LYS A 156 -12.21 0.59 18.13
N SER A 157 -12.24 0.34 19.44
CA SER A 157 -13.44 0.41 20.27
C SER A 157 -14.05 1.81 20.36
N VAL A 158 -13.21 2.85 20.21
CA VAL A 158 -13.62 4.26 20.26
C VAL A 158 -14.23 4.73 18.94
N TYR A 159 -13.69 4.27 17.84
CA TYR A 159 -14.20 4.61 16.51
C TYR A 159 -14.21 3.35 15.64
N PRO A 160 -15.30 2.57 15.69
CA PRO A 160 -15.42 1.30 14.98
C PRO A 160 -15.67 1.49 13.49
N GLU A 161 -15.55 0.38 12.73
CA GLU A 161 -15.87 0.36 11.31
C GLU A 161 -17.36 0.63 11.06
N SER A 162 -17.64 1.41 10.01
CA SER A 162 -18.96 1.55 9.39
C SER A 162 -19.11 0.61 8.19
N ILE A 163 -20.31 0.53 7.60
CA ILE A 163 -20.49 -0.18 6.33
C ILE A 163 -19.65 0.48 5.23
N SER A 164 -19.66 1.81 5.15
CA SER A 164 -18.92 2.57 4.15
C SER A 164 -17.40 2.48 4.31
N SER A 165 -16.87 2.33 5.52
CA SER A 165 -15.44 2.06 5.72
C SER A 165 -15.06 0.62 5.37
N SER A 166 -15.93 -0.34 5.61
CA SER A 166 -15.73 -1.76 5.29
C SER A 166 -15.93 -2.08 3.79
N ASN A 167 -16.71 -1.27 3.08
CA ASN A 167 -16.90 -1.32 1.63
C ASN A 167 -16.99 0.11 1.09
N SER A 168 -15.85 0.63 0.65
CA SER A 168 -15.69 2.04 0.28
C SER A 168 -16.17 2.39 -1.14
N HIS A 169 -16.66 1.43 -1.91
CA HIS A 169 -16.98 1.63 -3.33
C HIS A 169 -18.02 2.74 -3.56
N GLU A 170 -19.16 2.68 -2.85
CA GLU A 170 -20.24 3.67 -3.00
C GLU A 170 -19.81 5.05 -2.50
N LEU A 171 -19.15 5.11 -1.35
CA LEU A 171 -18.59 6.35 -0.79
C LEU A 171 -17.64 7.02 -1.79
N ASN A 172 -16.67 6.28 -2.32
CA ASN A 172 -15.71 6.79 -3.30
C ASN A 172 -16.38 7.23 -4.59
N HIS A 173 -17.39 6.49 -5.07
CA HIS A 173 -18.12 6.85 -6.27
C HIS A 173 -18.81 8.20 -6.16
N ILE A 174 -19.51 8.45 -5.05
CA ILE A 174 -20.21 9.73 -4.82
C ILE A 174 -19.22 10.85 -4.52
N LEU A 175 -18.22 10.61 -3.67
CA LEU A 175 -17.21 11.62 -3.34
C LEU A 175 -16.45 12.10 -4.60
N ASN A 176 -16.10 11.20 -5.51
CA ASN A 176 -15.47 11.56 -6.78
C ASN A 176 -16.38 12.36 -7.71
N LYS A 177 -17.70 12.18 -7.63
CA LYS A 177 -18.66 13.06 -8.35
C LYS A 177 -18.68 14.46 -7.75
N ILE A 178 -18.75 14.56 -6.41
CA ILE A 178 -18.70 15.84 -5.69
C ILE A 178 -17.44 16.58 -6.08
N LEU A 179 -16.26 15.95 -5.95
CA LEU A 179 -14.97 16.57 -6.22
C LEU A 179 -14.82 17.06 -7.68
N ARG A 180 -15.36 16.34 -8.66
CA ARG A 180 -15.34 16.81 -10.06
C ARG A 180 -16.25 18.02 -10.27
N GLN A 181 -17.41 18.06 -9.63
CA GLN A 181 -18.30 19.23 -9.62
C GLN A 181 -17.62 20.43 -8.94
N ASP A 182 -16.97 20.22 -7.81
CA ASP A 182 -16.26 21.25 -7.06
C ASP A 182 -15.08 21.80 -7.87
N ALA A 183 -14.35 20.94 -8.58
CA ALA A 183 -13.29 21.34 -9.51
C ALA A 183 -13.84 22.26 -10.63
N GLU A 184 -15.01 21.94 -11.20
CA GLU A 184 -15.66 22.77 -12.19
C GLU A 184 -16.05 24.14 -11.61
N ILE A 185 -16.69 24.16 -10.43
CA ILE A 185 -17.09 25.40 -9.73
C ILE A 185 -15.89 26.31 -9.48
N LEU A 186 -14.81 25.77 -8.91
CA LEU A 186 -13.61 26.56 -8.58
C LEU A 186 -12.92 27.09 -9.83
N ARG A 187 -12.79 26.28 -10.89
CA ARG A 187 -12.21 26.73 -12.16
C ARG A 187 -13.06 27.80 -12.85
N GLN A 188 -14.40 27.69 -12.84
CA GLN A 188 -15.31 28.69 -13.37
C GLN A 188 -15.25 30.00 -12.57
N LEU A 189 -15.15 29.91 -11.24
CA LEU A 189 -15.00 31.06 -10.37
C LEU A 189 -13.71 31.83 -10.67
N LEU A 190 -12.58 31.14 -10.81
CA LEU A 190 -11.32 31.77 -11.25
C LEU A 190 -11.43 32.40 -12.65
N ALA A 191 -12.04 31.71 -13.61
CA ALA A 191 -12.23 32.20 -14.97
C ALA A 191 -13.13 33.45 -15.04
N SER A 192 -14.05 33.63 -14.08
CA SER A 192 -14.87 34.81 -13.96
C SER A 192 -14.14 36.03 -13.37
N GLY A 193 -12.87 35.89 -12.95
CA GLY A 193 -12.07 36.97 -12.38
C GLY A 193 -12.23 37.13 -10.87
N ALA A 194 -12.71 36.09 -10.15
CA ALA A 194 -12.82 36.12 -8.69
C ALA A 194 -11.43 36.30 -8.05
N ASP A 195 -11.38 37.05 -6.97
CA ASP A 195 -10.16 37.21 -6.19
C ASP A 195 -9.87 35.99 -5.29
N GLN A 196 -8.66 35.94 -4.73
CA GLN A 196 -8.22 34.85 -3.89
C GLN A 196 -9.13 34.61 -2.67
N ALA A 197 -9.67 35.69 -2.07
CA ALA A 197 -10.54 35.57 -0.89
C ALA A 197 -11.88 34.92 -1.25
N GLN A 198 -12.45 35.26 -2.41
CA GLN A 198 -13.68 34.65 -2.93
C GLN A 198 -13.48 33.16 -3.25
N VAL A 199 -12.34 32.79 -3.86
CA VAL A 199 -12.01 31.39 -4.16
C VAL A 199 -11.82 30.58 -2.88
N LEU A 200 -11.10 31.13 -1.90
CA LEU A 200 -10.89 30.48 -0.60
C LEU A 200 -12.22 30.27 0.14
N ALA A 201 -13.05 31.29 0.24
CA ALA A 201 -14.37 31.19 0.88
C ALA A 201 -15.25 30.11 0.21
N LYS A 202 -15.25 30.05 -1.12
CA LYS A 202 -16.00 29.01 -1.84
C LYS A 202 -15.43 27.61 -1.58
N LYS A 203 -14.12 27.45 -1.59
CA LYS A 203 -13.47 26.17 -1.27
C LYS A 203 -13.80 25.71 0.16
N GLU A 204 -13.82 26.62 1.16
CA GLU A 204 -14.20 26.29 2.53
C GLU A 204 -15.65 25.81 2.63
N GLU A 205 -16.57 26.43 1.89
CA GLU A 205 -17.98 26.00 1.77
C GLU A 205 -18.07 24.58 1.22
N LEU A 206 -17.37 24.28 0.10
CA LEU A 206 -17.35 22.96 -0.53
C LEU A 206 -16.75 21.91 0.41
N LEU A 207 -15.67 22.23 1.12
CA LEU A 207 -15.06 21.33 2.10
C LEU A 207 -15.99 21.07 3.30
N ALA A 208 -16.81 22.03 3.72
CA ALA A 208 -17.82 21.81 4.77
C ALA A 208 -18.90 20.81 4.31
N GLU A 209 -19.33 20.86 3.07
CA GLU A 209 -20.27 19.89 2.49
C GLU A 209 -19.64 18.49 2.45
N ILE A 210 -18.38 18.38 2.02
CA ILE A 210 -17.62 17.12 2.02
C ILE A 210 -17.47 16.56 3.43
N PHE A 211 -17.14 17.38 4.43
CA PHE A 211 -17.05 16.95 5.83
C PHE A 211 -18.37 16.34 6.32
N ASN A 212 -19.49 17.02 6.04
CA ASN A 212 -20.82 16.52 6.41
C ASN A 212 -21.13 15.18 5.71
N PHE A 213 -20.81 15.06 4.41
CA PHE A 213 -20.97 13.82 3.66
C PHE A 213 -20.16 12.67 4.30
N LEU A 214 -18.90 12.91 4.65
CA LEU A 214 -18.04 11.91 5.30
C LEU A 214 -18.56 11.55 6.69
N ALA A 215 -18.98 12.53 7.50
CA ALA A 215 -19.51 12.29 8.84
C ALA A 215 -20.81 11.45 8.82
N MET A 216 -21.68 11.64 7.83
CA MET A 216 -22.88 10.82 7.65
C MET A 216 -22.57 9.36 7.27
N ASN A 217 -21.46 9.13 6.54
CA ASN A 217 -21.08 7.79 6.08
C ASN A 217 -20.19 7.02 7.07
N LEU A 218 -19.30 7.71 7.77
CA LEU A 218 -18.24 7.12 8.58
C LEU A 218 -18.43 7.35 10.08
N GLY A 219 -19.32 8.25 10.47
CA GLY A 219 -19.45 8.77 11.83
C GLY A 219 -18.60 10.03 12.06
N LEU A 220 -18.90 10.79 13.09
CA LEU A 220 -18.12 11.97 13.47
C LEU A 220 -16.90 11.54 14.29
N PRO A 221 -15.66 11.86 13.89
CA PRO A 221 -14.46 11.53 14.66
C PRO A 221 -14.47 12.15 16.05
N PRO A 222 -14.07 11.40 17.09
CA PRO A 222 -14.04 11.91 18.45
C PRO A 222 -12.93 12.96 18.61
N ARG A 223 -13.21 14.01 19.36
CA ARG A 223 -12.19 15.00 19.78
C ARG A 223 -11.49 14.58 21.07
N GLN A 224 -12.21 13.89 21.96
CA GLN A 224 -11.75 13.29 23.20
C GLN A 224 -12.50 11.99 23.43
N PHE A 225 -11.91 11.09 24.19
CA PHE A 225 -12.51 9.81 24.56
C PHE A 225 -11.91 9.29 25.86
N ASP A 226 -12.63 8.39 26.51
CA ASP A 226 -12.12 7.65 27.65
C ASP A 226 -11.47 6.35 27.14
N PHE A 227 -10.31 6.02 27.71
CA PHE A 227 -9.57 4.82 27.40
C PHE A 227 -9.33 3.97 28.62
N ALA A 228 -9.74 2.71 28.57
CA ALA A 228 -9.47 1.78 29.66
C ALA A 228 -9.06 0.41 29.10
N TYR A 229 -8.14 -0.26 29.80
CA TYR A 229 -7.67 -1.59 29.44
C TYR A 229 -7.26 -2.39 30.68
N ARG A 230 -7.09 -3.70 30.51
CA ARG A 230 -6.43 -4.58 31.48
C ARG A 230 -5.16 -5.14 30.84
N ASP A 231 -4.07 -5.14 31.60
CA ASP A 231 -2.83 -5.80 31.23
C ASP A 231 -2.92 -7.33 31.43
N LYS A 232 -1.90 -8.08 31.02
CA LYS A 232 -1.81 -9.55 31.20
C LYS A 232 -1.91 -10.01 32.66
N ASN A 233 -1.59 -9.13 33.60
CA ASN A 233 -1.68 -9.39 35.03
C ASN A 233 -3.07 -9.03 35.59
N ASN A 234 -4.03 -8.68 34.73
CA ASN A 234 -5.39 -8.26 35.04
C ASN A 234 -5.47 -6.92 35.84
N ASN A 235 -4.40 -6.10 35.84
CA ASN A 235 -4.45 -4.78 36.42
C ASN A 235 -5.29 -3.86 35.52
N TYR A 236 -6.15 -3.04 36.16
CA TYR A 236 -6.99 -2.07 35.47
C TYR A 236 -6.27 -0.73 35.31
N HIS A 237 -6.29 -0.21 34.08
CA HIS A 237 -5.76 1.10 33.71
C HIS A 237 -6.87 1.90 33.04
N SER A 238 -6.97 3.19 33.36
CA SER A 238 -7.94 4.09 32.72
C SER A 238 -7.42 5.51 32.62
N GLU A 239 -7.90 6.19 31.60
CA GLU A 239 -7.66 7.61 31.37
C GLU A 239 -8.92 8.21 30.75
N GLU A 240 -9.35 9.37 31.33
CA GLU A 240 -10.57 10.04 30.91
C GLU A 240 -10.26 11.27 30.06
N GLY A 241 -11.06 11.52 29.03
CA GLY A 241 -11.03 12.73 28.23
C GLY A 241 -9.75 12.94 27.41
N ILE A 242 -9.02 11.87 27.05
CA ILE A 242 -7.80 11.97 26.24
C ILE A 242 -8.14 12.29 24.77
N SER A 243 -7.39 13.20 24.15
CA SER A 243 -7.49 13.46 22.71
C SER A 243 -6.75 12.40 21.88
N PRO A 244 -7.08 12.23 20.58
CA PRO A 244 -6.36 11.32 19.69
C PRO A 244 -4.85 11.59 19.59
N GLN A 245 -4.42 12.86 19.64
CA GLN A 245 -3.02 13.25 19.61
C GLN A 245 -2.31 12.90 20.92
N GLU A 246 -2.94 13.17 22.08
CA GLU A 246 -2.38 12.76 23.38
C GLU A 246 -2.29 11.25 23.51
N PHE A 247 -3.30 10.52 23.01
CA PHE A 247 -3.25 9.05 22.94
C PHE A 247 -2.07 8.58 22.10
N TYR A 248 -1.87 9.16 20.92
CA TYR A 248 -0.73 8.83 20.06
C TYR A 248 0.60 9.09 20.79
N GLN A 249 0.77 10.27 21.39
CA GLN A 249 1.99 10.65 22.08
C GLN A 249 2.29 9.77 23.29
N LYS A 250 1.26 9.41 24.06
CA LYS A 250 1.41 8.66 25.31
C LYS A 250 1.57 7.15 25.08
N TYR A 251 0.76 6.58 24.21
CA TYR A 251 0.65 5.13 24.07
C TYR A 251 1.42 4.59 22.86
N VAL A 252 1.39 5.25 21.72
CA VAL A 252 2.16 4.83 20.54
C VAL A 252 3.61 5.28 20.64
N ASN A 253 3.81 6.55 20.95
CA ASN A 253 5.11 7.18 21.23
C ASN A 253 6.22 6.82 20.23
N LEU A 254 5.88 6.79 18.93
CA LEU A 254 6.83 6.57 17.85
C LEU A 254 7.19 7.92 17.21
N LYS A 255 8.48 8.18 17.10
CA LYS A 255 8.99 9.31 16.32
C LYS A 255 8.99 8.93 14.85
N LEU A 256 7.92 9.27 14.14
CA LEU A 256 7.74 8.87 12.74
C LEU A 256 8.78 9.51 11.81
N ASP A 257 9.41 10.60 12.21
CA ASP A 257 10.56 11.19 11.53
C ASP A 257 11.80 10.28 11.51
N ASP A 258 11.88 9.32 12.42
CA ASP A 258 12.99 8.36 12.46
C ASP A 258 12.83 7.23 11.43
N TYR A 259 11.74 7.20 10.65
CA TYR A 259 11.47 6.18 9.65
C TYR A 259 11.50 6.76 8.24
N VAL A 260 12.07 5.99 7.30
CA VAL A 260 12.26 6.37 5.91
C VAL A 260 11.80 5.29 4.95
N SER A 261 11.28 5.72 3.82
CA SER A 261 10.90 4.83 2.72
C SER A 261 12.10 4.52 1.84
N ILE A 262 12.41 3.23 1.72
CA ILE A 262 13.44 2.68 0.84
C ILE A 262 12.73 1.96 -0.30
N ILE A 263 13.11 2.24 -1.55
CA ILE A 263 12.54 1.59 -2.72
C ILE A 263 13.59 0.77 -3.48
N ASN A 264 13.11 -0.18 -4.26
CA ASN A 264 13.88 -0.83 -5.30
C ASN A 264 13.17 -0.65 -6.65
N ALA A 265 13.64 0.32 -7.41
CA ALA A 265 13.20 0.62 -8.77
C ALA A 265 14.41 0.56 -9.71
N PRO A 266 14.73 -0.62 -10.32
CA PRO A 266 15.96 -0.83 -11.10
C PRO A 266 15.88 -0.29 -12.52
N THR A 267 15.09 0.77 -12.76
CA THR A 267 14.93 1.39 -14.07
C THR A 267 16.05 2.38 -14.36
N ALA A 268 16.40 2.56 -15.62
CA ALA A 268 17.55 3.38 -16.04
C ALA A 268 17.45 4.85 -15.63
N ASP A 269 16.24 5.38 -15.49
CA ASP A 269 15.94 6.75 -15.08
C ASP A 269 16.02 6.97 -13.55
N LYS A 270 16.14 5.89 -12.78
CA LYS A 270 16.20 5.92 -11.31
C LYS A 270 17.47 5.25 -10.75
N PRO A 271 18.66 5.83 -10.94
CA PRO A 271 19.89 5.31 -10.34
C PRO A 271 19.79 5.06 -8.84
N TYR A 272 20.43 4.00 -8.35
CA TYR A 272 20.56 3.72 -6.93
C TYR A 272 21.37 4.79 -6.19
N GLY A 273 21.16 4.90 -4.88
CA GLY A 273 21.84 5.88 -4.03
C GLY A 273 21.37 7.31 -4.24
N ARG A 274 20.14 7.51 -4.73
CA ARG A 274 19.49 8.81 -4.92
C ARG A 274 18.11 8.83 -4.31
N SER A 275 17.67 10.02 -3.88
CA SER A 275 16.31 10.23 -3.41
C SER A 275 15.38 10.71 -4.54
N TYR A 276 14.11 10.32 -4.39
CA TYR A 276 13.04 10.61 -5.34
C TYR A 276 11.78 11.07 -4.61
N THR A 277 11.00 11.91 -5.28
CA THR A 277 9.63 12.26 -4.92
C THR A 277 8.78 12.29 -6.18
N VAL A 278 7.46 12.18 -6.04
CA VAL A 278 6.53 12.16 -7.17
C VAL A 278 5.63 13.38 -7.11
N GLU A 279 5.53 14.10 -8.23
CA GLU A 279 4.67 15.28 -8.35
C GLU A 279 3.21 14.90 -8.09
N MET A 280 2.47 15.74 -7.38
CA MET A 280 1.06 15.53 -7.02
C MET A 280 0.78 14.28 -6.15
N LEU A 281 1.79 13.66 -5.58
CA LEU A 281 1.64 12.54 -4.66
C LEU A 281 1.62 13.04 -3.21
N GLY A 282 0.46 12.93 -2.55
CA GLY A 282 0.27 13.37 -1.18
C GLY A 282 -1.20 13.32 -0.77
N ASN A 283 -1.48 13.72 0.47
CA ASN A 283 -2.84 13.84 1.00
C ASN A 283 -3.04 15.08 1.89
N VAL A 284 -2.07 15.44 2.71
CA VAL A 284 -2.18 16.57 3.66
C VAL A 284 -1.40 17.76 3.13
N VAL A 285 -2.10 18.85 2.83
CA VAL A 285 -1.49 20.08 2.33
C VAL A 285 -0.56 20.68 3.39
N GLY A 286 0.66 21.03 2.97
CA GLY A 286 1.69 21.60 3.86
C GLY A 286 2.43 20.58 4.74
N SER A 287 2.13 19.29 4.61
CA SER A 287 2.83 18.20 5.29
C SER A 287 4.07 17.76 4.52
N ARG A 288 4.78 16.75 5.08
CA ARG A 288 5.95 16.15 4.43
C ARG A 288 5.60 15.59 3.05
N PRO A 289 6.47 15.77 2.04
CA PRO A 289 6.30 15.09 0.77
C PRO A 289 6.60 13.60 0.91
N VAL A 290 6.02 12.79 0.04
CA VAL A 290 6.44 11.39 -0.12
C VAL A 290 7.86 11.38 -0.67
N ARG A 291 8.79 10.72 0.04
CA ARG A 291 10.20 10.67 -0.32
C ARG A 291 10.72 9.25 -0.24
N TYR A 292 11.53 8.87 -1.21
CA TYR A 292 12.15 7.55 -1.32
C TYR A 292 13.66 7.65 -1.46
N LEU A 293 14.39 6.68 -0.90
CA LEU A 293 15.76 6.38 -1.28
C LEU A 293 15.76 5.09 -2.11
N ASN A 294 16.30 5.14 -3.34
CA ASN A 294 16.41 3.96 -4.19
C ASN A 294 17.72 3.20 -3.92
N VAL A 295 17.61 1.93 -3.59
CA VAL A 295 18.74 1.02 -3.35
C VAL A 295 18.59 -0.27 -4.15
N ASP A 296 19.68 -1.06 -4.28
CA ASP A 296 19.57 -2.40 -4.84
C ASP A 296 18.80 -3.34 -3.91
N MET A 297 18.35 -4.48 -4.46
CA MET A 297 17.47 -5.38 -3.72
C MET A 297 18.17 -6.10 -2.56
N GLU A 298 19.48 -6.36 -2.66
CA GLU A 298 20.26 -6.97 -1.59
C GLU A 298 20.29 -6.06 -0.36
N ARG A 299 20.54 -4.76 -0.56
CA ARG A 299 20.54 -3.76 0.50
C ARG A 299 19.15 -3.54 1.09
N LEU A 300 18.10 -3.53 0.28
CA LEU A 300 16.72 -3.43 0.76
C LEU A 300 16.37 -4.58 1.70
N LYS A 301 16.70 -5.83 1.33
CA LYS A 301 16.47 -7.01 2.17
C LYS A 301 17.31 -6.99 3.44
N GLU A 302 18.57 -6.56 3.37
CA GLU A 302 19.44 -6.40 4.53
C GLU A 302 18.83 -5.43 5.56
N LEU A 303 18.37 -4.26 5.13
CA LEU A 303 17.73 -3.27 5.99
C LEU A 303 16.47 -3.82 6.67
N ALA A 304 15.64 -4.56 5.94
CA ALA A 304 14.46 -5.20 6.50
C ALA A 304 14.84 -6.26 7.58
N ILE A 305 15.88 -7.05 7.33
CA ILE A 305 16.37 -8.04 8.30
C ILE A 305 16.92 -7.36 9.54
N LEU A 306 17.73 -6.31 9.40
CA LEU A 306 18.30 -5.56 10.53
C LEU A 306 17.19 -4.98 11.42
N GLN A 307 16.14 -4.40 10.85
CA GLN A 307 15.01 -3.89 11.64
C GLN A 307 14.27 -5.01 12.38
N MET A 308 14.01 -6.13 11.72
CA MET A 308 13.37 -7.27 12.38
C MET A 308 14.25 -7.90 13.47
N GLN A 309 15.57 -7.93 13.29
CA GLN A 309 16.51 -8.36 14.34
C GLN A 309 16.54 -7.40 15.53
N ALA A 310 16.26 -6.12 15.31
CA ALA A 310 16.04 -5.14 16.38
C ALA A 310 14.67 -5.25 17.07
N GLY A 311 13.83 -6.22 16.67
CA GLY A 311 12.53 -6.49 17.27
C GLY A 311 11.35 -5.69 16.67
N GLU A 312 11.55 -5.00 15.55
CA GLU A 312 10.52 -4.21 14.90
C GLU A 312 10.08 -4.82 13.56
N THR A 313 8.76 -4.88 13.35
CA THR A 313 8.18 -5.29 12.07
C THR A 313 8.40 -4.22 11.01
N VAL A 314 8.29 -4.61 9.72
CA VAL A 314 8.58 -3.72 8.60
C VAL A 314 7.34 -3.52 7.73
N TRP A 315 6.87 -2.29 7.60
CA TRP A 315 5.90 -1.95 6.56
C TRP A 315 6.54 -2.13 5.19
N PHE A 316 5.86 -2.84 4.26
CA PHE A 316 6.37 -3.00 2.91
C PHE A 316 5.27 -2.97 1.86
N GLY A 317 5.63 -2.51 0.66
CA GLY A 317 4.77 -2.43 -0.50
C GLY A 317 5.24 -3.33 -1.63
N SER A 318 4.30 -4.06 -2.24
CA SER A 318 4.57 -5.06 -3.27
C SER A 318 3.47 -5.14 -4.31
N ASP A 319 3.71 -5.86 -5.40
CA ASP A 319 2.67 -6.32 -6.32
C ASP A 319 2.17 -7.71 -5.88
N VAL A 320 1.26 -7.72 -4.91
CA VAL A 320 0.77 -8.93 -4.24
C VAL A 320 0.03 -9.89 -5.17
N GLY A 321 -0.46 -9.40 -6.32
CA GLY A 321 -1.18 -10.21 -7.31
C GLY A 321 -0.28 -11.15 -8.11
N GLN A 322 1.01 -10.84 -8.18
CA GLN A 322 1.97 -11.59 -8.97
C GLN A 322 2.37 -12.91 -8.29
N SER A 323 2.28 -14.02 -9.02
CA SER A 323 2.66 -15.35 -8.53
C SER A 323 2.20 -15.66 -7.09
N SER A 324 0.90 -15.40 -6.82
CA SER A 324 0.30 -15.49 -5.49
C SER A 324 -0.91 -16.45 -5.47
N ASN A 325 -0.99 -17.28 -4.42
CA ASN A 325 -2.19 -18.06 -4.09
C ASN A 325 -2.76 -17.55 -2.76
N ARG A 326 -3.76 -16.67 -2.84
CA ARG A 326 -4.40 -16.06 -1.67
C ARG A 326 -4.96 -17.08 -0.67
N LYS A 327 -5.54 -18.19 -1.16
CA LYS A 327 -6.14 -19.20 -0.30
C LYS A 327 -5.08 -19.96 0.50
N ALA A 328 -3.99 -20.33 -0.15
CA ALA A 328 -2.87 -21.03 0.48
C ALA A 328 -1.98 -20.10 1.30
N GLY A 329 -2.01 -18.79 1.05
CA GLY A 329 -1.11 -17.82 1.67
C GLY A 329 0.33 -17.94 1.18
N ILE A 330 0.53 -18.26 -0.09
CA ILE A 330 1.85 -18.46 -0.68
C ILE A 330 2.06 -17.44 -1.82
N MET A 331 3.19 -16.76 -1.77
CA MET A 331 3.70 -15.84 -2.79
C MET A 331 5.08 -16.34 -3.21
N ALA A 332 5.20 -16.91 -4.41
CA ALA A 332 6.45 -17.55 -4.85
C ALA A 332 6.57 -17.50 -6.37
N THR A 333 7.73 -17.12 -6.91
CA THR A 333 7.96 -17.03 -8.36
C THR A 333 7.74 -18.37 -9.07
N GLU A 334 8.05 -19.46 -8.39
CA GLU A 334 7.91 -20.83 -8.88
C GLU A 334 6.50 -21.43 -8.69
N LEU A 335 5.52 -20.64 -8.24
CA LEU A 335 4.19 -21.15 -7.87
C LEU A 335 3.43 -21.74 -9.07
N TYR A 336 3.59 -21.18 -10.26
CA TYR A 336 2.89 -21.59 -11.48
C TYR A 336 3.87 -21.98 -12.58
N ASP A 337 3.49 -22.97 -13.39
CA ASP A 337 4.31 -23.52 -14.46
C ASP A 337 3.84 -23.07 -15.87
N PHE A 338 3.87 -21.77 -16.10
CA PHE A 338 3.45 -21.23 -17.40
C PHE A 338 4.40 -21.61 -18.54
N GLU A 339 5.70 -21.44 -18.32
CA GLU A 339 6.69 -21.59 -19.38
C GLU A 339 6.80 -23.02 -19.88
N ALA A 340 7.04 -23.99 -18.98
CA ALA A 340 7.22 -25.39 -19.37
C ALA A 340 5.91 -26.05 -19.82
N SER A 341 4.75 -25.61 -19.27
CA SER A 341 3.46 -26.19 -19.63
C SER A 341 2.89 -25.65 -20.93
N MET A 342 3.07 -24.35 -21.21
CA MET A 342 2.40 -23.66 -22.32
C MET A 342 3.33 -23.25 -23.46
N ASP A 343 4.63 -23.54 -23.38
CA ASP A 343 5.66 -23.12 -24.35
C ASP A 343 5.70 -21.59 -24.59
N ILE A 344 5.40 -20.81 -23.56
CA ILE A 344 5.51 -19.34 -23.58
C ILE A 344 6.73 -18.90 -22.75
N LYS A 345 7.23 -17.70 -23.01
CA LYS A 345 8.30 -17.09 -22.22
C LYS A 345 7.78 -15.83 -21.55
N LEU A 346 7.91 -15.75 -20.22
CA LEU A 346 7.60 -14.60 -19.39
C LEU A 346 8.92 -14.06 -18.82
N SER A 347 9.73 -13.42 -19.68
CA SER A 347 11.15 -13.12 -19.40
C SER A 347 11.43 -11.64 -19.09
N GLN A 348 10.38 -10.84 -18.81
CA GLN A 348 10.61 -9.46 -18.37
C GLN A 348 11.26 -9.47 -16.98
N ASP A 349 12.37 -8.72 -16.84
CA ASP A 349 12.93 -8.40 -15.55
C ASP A 349 12.11 -7.34 -14.81
N LYS A 350 12.45 -7.06 -13.58
CA LYS A 350 11.74 -6.09 -12.73
C LYS A 350 11.72 -4.68 -13.33
N ALA A 351 12.81 -4.24 -13.96
CA ALA A 351 12.89 -2.95 -14.65
C ALA A 351 11.91 -2.92 -15.82
N GLY A 352 11.93 -3.93 -16.69
CA GLY A 352 11.02 -4.03 -17.82
C GLY A 352 9.55 -4.08 -17.41
N ARG A 353 9.21 -4.78 -16.31
CA ARG A 353 7.83 -4.80 -15.80
C ARG A 353 7.36 -3.42 -15.32
N LEU A 354 8.22 -2.64 -14.67
CA LEU A 354 7.92 -1.24 -14.29
C LEU A 354 7.75 -0.35 -15.52
N ASP A 355 8.69 -0.41 -16.47
CA ASP A 355 8.70 0.44 -17.67
C ASP A 355 7.51 0.17 -18.59
N TYR A 356 7.08 -1.10 -18.69
CA TYR A 356 5.98 -1.53 -19.55
C TYR A 356 4.64 -1.70 -18.82
N SER A 357 4.52 -1.21 -17.57
CA SER A 357 3.29 -1.20 -16.77
C SER A 357 2.71 -2.60 -16.48
N GLU A 358 3.56 -3.65 -16.46
CA GLU A 358 3.16 -5.00 -16.08
C GLU A 358 3.09 -5.18 -14.57
N SER A 359 3.91 -4.47 -13.82
CA SER A 359 3.94 -4.57 -12.36
C SER A 359 4.23 -3.21 -11.72
N LEU A 360 3.58 -2.95 -10.61
CA LEU A 360 3.79 -1.79 -9.75
C LEU A 360 3.31 -2.13 -8.33
N MET A 361 3.56 -1.27 -7.37
CA MET A 361 3.07 -1.48 -6.01
C MET A 361 1.54 -1.41 -5.97
N THR A 362 0.90 -2.53 -5.66
CA THR A 362 -0.57 -2.63 -5.57
C THR A 362 -1.06 -2.79 -4.13
N HIS A 363 -0.21 -3.24 -3.21
CA HIS A 363 -0.63 -3.61 -1.86
C HIS A 363 0.48 -3.36 -0.84
N ALA A 364 0.09 -2.95 0.37
CA ALA A 364 1.00 -2.83 1.50
C ALA A 364 0.65 -3.84 2.60
N MET A 365 1.69 -4.43 3.19
CA MET A 365 1.62 -5.46 4.22
C MET A 365 2.74 -5.24 5.24
N VAL A 366 2.90 -6.18 6.18
CA VAL A 366 3.94 -6.12 7.20
C VAL A 366 4.84 -7.35 7.11
N LEU A 367 6.16 -7.14 7.00
CA LEU A 367 7.14 -8.22 7.24
C LEU A 367 7.24 -8.46 8.74
N ALA A 368 6.84 -9.64 9.15
CA ALA A 368 6.72 -10.04 10.54
C ALA A 368 7.71 -11.14 10.94
N GLY A 369 8.51 -11.62 10.00
CA GLY A 369 9.54 -12.63 10.23
C GLY A 369 10.28 -13.01 8.96
N VAL A 370 11.37 -13.75 9.14
CA VAL A 370 12.22 -14.27 8.06
C VAL A 370 12.83 -15.60 8.44
N ASP A 371 12.99 -16.50 7.48
CA ASP A 371 13.76 -17.71 7.63
C ASP A 371 15.14 -17.53 6.98
N LEU A 372 16.19 -17.49 7.78
CA LEU A 372 17.56 -17.32 7.34
C LEU A 372 18.26 -18.68 7.25
N ASP A 373 19.15 -18.85 6.30
CA ASP A 373 20.06 -19.98 6.23
C ASP A 373 21.22 -19.84 7.23
N GLN A 374 22.13 -20.82 7.24
CA GLN A 374 23.30 -20.82 8.14
C GLN A 374 24.30 -19.68 7.83
N ALA A 375 24.25 -19.10 6.63
CA ALA A 375 25.07 -17.97 6.22
C ALA A 375 24.37 -16.62 6.46
N GLY A 376 23.15 -16.63 7.06
CA GLY A 376 22.36 -15.44 7.32
C GLY A 376 21.59 -14.91 6.10
N LYS A 377 21.53 -15.67 5.00
CA LYS A 377 20.78 -15.27 3.80
C LYS A 377 19.30 -15.64 3.94
N PRO A 378 18.38 -14.78 3.50
CA PRO A 378 16.95 -15.06 3.53
C PRO A 378 16.58 -16.17 2.55
N LYS A 379 15.68 -17.05 2.97
CA LYS A 379 15.06 -18.10 2.14
C LYS A 379 13.59 -17.78 1.86
N LYS A 380 12.90 -17.29 2.87
CA LYS A 380 11.49 -16.93 2.81
C LYS A 380 11.12 -15.97 3.94
N TRP A 381 10.01 -15.27 3.76
CA TRP A 381 9.55 -14.18 4.61
C TRP A 381 8.15 -14.45 5.14
N LYS A 382 7.93 -14.13 6.43
CA LYS A 382 6.60 -14.13 7.03
C LYS A 382 5.95 -12.79 6.79
N VAL A 383 4.77 -12.82 6.21
CA VAL A 383 4.00 -11.62 5.86
C VAL A 383 2.70 -11.61 6.64
N GLU A 384 2.45 -10.56 7.41
CA GLU A 384 1.15 -10.26 7.98
C GLU A 384 0.33 -9.47 6.94
N ASN A 385 -0.78 -10.07 6.49
CA ASN A 385 -1.68 -9.44 5.55
C ASN A 385 -2.90 -8.86 6.28
N SER A 386 -3.68 -8.02 5.61
CA SER A 386 -4.91 -7.41 6.14
C SER A 386 -6.18 -8.00 5.51
N TRP A 387 -6.21 -9.30 5.24
CA TRP A 387 -7.36 -9.99 4.63
C TRP A 387 -8.11 -10.93 5.60
N GLY A 388 -7.79 -10.83 6.90
CA GLY A 388 -8.41 -11.64 7.95
C GLY A 388 -7.90 -13.08 7.98
N GLU A 389 -8.29 -13.81 9.01
CA GLU A 389 -7.73 -15.12 9.37
C GLU A 389 -8.16 -16.29 8.47
N LYS A 390 -9.12 -16.08 7.56
CA LYS A 390 -9.68 -17.17 6.71
C LYS A 390 -8.80 -17.53 5.51
N VAL A 391 -7.72 -16.81 5.27
CA VAL A 391 -6.76 -17.02 4.16
C VAL A 391 -5.37 -17.26 4.72
N GLY A 392 -4.54 -18.03 3.97
CA GLY A 392 -3.21 -18.38 4.42
C GLY A 392 -3.18 -19.15 5.75
N ASP A 393 -2.09 -19.00 6.49
CA ASP A 393 -1.99 -19.52 7.87
C ASP A 393 -2.51 -18.46 8.85
N LYS A 394 -3.82 -18.51 9.14
CA LYS A 394 -4.50 -17.53 10.01
C LYS A 394 -4.27 -16.07 9.61
N GLY A 395 -4.22 -15.82 8.28
CA GLY A 395 -4.00 -14.49 7.71
C GLY A 395 -2.55 -14.15 7.44
N TYR A 396 -1.60 -14.96 7.91
CA TYR A 396 -0.19 -14.84 7.56
C TYR A 396 0.11 -15.55 6.24
N PHE A 397 1.02 -14.98 5.47
CA PHE A 397 1.47 -15.48 4.19
C PHE A 397 2.96 -15.80 4.24
N VAL A 398 3.40 -16.68 3.35
CA VAL A 398 4.82 -16.96 3.11
C VAL A 398 5.19 -16.40 1.76
N ALA A 399 6.20 -15.53 1.72
CA ALA A 399 6.82 -15.08 0.48
C ALA A 399 8.18 -15.77 0.30
N SER A 400 8.43 -16.40 -0.86
CA SER A 400 9.77 -16.88 -1.20
C SER A 400 10.74 -15.70 -1.36
N ASP A 401 12.04 -15.92 -1.14
CA ASP A 401 13.03 -14.84 -1.31
C ASP A 401 13.08 -14.34 -2.76
N SER A 402 12.94 -15.25 -3.73
CA SER A 402 12.84 -14.89 -5.15
C SER A 402 11.61 -14.03 -5.46
N TRP A 403 10.49 -14.25 -4.76
CA TRP A 403 9.31 -13.38 -4.91
C TRP A 403 9.56 -11.99 -4.33
N MET A 404 10.27 -11.90 -3.20
CA MET A 404 10.68 -10.61 -2.63
C MET A 404 11.55 -9.82 -3.62
N ASP A 405 12.50 -10.48 -4.30
CA ASP A 405 13.35 -9.85 -5.30
C ASP A 405 12.54 -9.24 -6.45
N GLU A 406 11.55 -9.97 -6.95
CA GLU A 406 10.83 -9.60 -8.16
C GLU A 406 9.67 -8.62 -7.93
N TYR A 407 8.96 -8.71 -6.80
CA TYR A 407 7.68 -8.03 -6.62
C TYR A 407 7.59 -7.10 -5.42
N THR A 408 8.65 -6.96 -4.62
CA THR A 408 8.72 -5.96 -3.55
C THR A 408 9.33 -4.67 -4.07
N TYR A 409 8.64 -3.56 -3.88
CA TYR A 409 9.04 -2.25 -4.38
C TYR A 409 9.44 -1.26 -3.30
N GLN A 410 8.95 -1.43 -2.07
CA GLN A 410 9.16 -0.48 -0.98
C GLN A 410 9.20 -1.18 0.37
N ILE A 411 10.07 -0.69 1.26
CA ILE A 411 10.04 -0.97 2.69
C ILE A 411 10.15 0.35 3.47
N VAL A 412 9.79 0.29 4.74
CA VAL A 412 9.98 1.40 5.68
C VAL A 412 10.86 0.94 6.82
N VAL A 413 11.97 1.63 7.02
CA VAL A 413 12.96 1.28 8.04
C VAL A 413 13.41 2.51 8.83
N ARG A 414 14.02 2.27 9.98
CA ARG A 414 14.59 3.32 10.81
C ARG A 414 15.81 3.96 10.14
N LYS A 415 15.96 5.26 10.30
CA LYS A 415 17.10 6.05 9.78
C LYS A 415 18.45 5.59 10.33
N ASP A 416 18.50 5.14 11.58
CA ASP A 416 19.73 4.69 12.23
C ASP A 416 20.31 3.37 11.68
N LEU A 417 19.56 2.67 10.82
CA LEU A 417 20.01 1.51 10.06
C LEU A 417 20.72 1.89 8.74
N LEU A 418 20.57 3.15 8.30
CA LEU A 418 21.23 3.65 7.10
C LEU A 418 22.69 3.99 7.39
N THR A 419 23.55 3.82 6.39
CA THR A 419 24.89 4.39 6.41
C THR A 419 24.84 5.91 6.31
N GLU A 420 25.89 6.60 6.72
CA GLU A 420 26.00 8.07 6.58
C GLU A 420 25.79 8.53 5.11
N GLN A 421 26.29 7.77 4.15
CA GLN A 421 26.14 8.06 2.73
C GLN A 421 24.69 7.92 2.27
N GLU A 422 23.97 6.86 2.70
CA GLU A 422 22.56 6.63 2.40
C GLU A 422 21.66 7.70 3.02
N LEU A 423 21.95 8.06 4.27
CA LEU A 423 21.22 9.13 4.96
C LEU A 423 21.43 10.49 4.27
N ALA A 424 22.65 10.82 3.90
CA ALA A 424 22.96 12.03 3.13
C ALA A 424 22.25 12.03 1.76
N ALA A 425 22.20 10.88 1.08
CA ALA A 425 21.47 10.72 -0.18
C ALA A 425 19.96 10.87 -0.01
N TYR A 426 19.40 10.35 1.08
CA TYR A 426 17.97 10.50 1.40
C TYR A 426 17.61 11.95 1.69
N GLU A 427 18.46 12.69 2.43
CA GLU A 427 18.21 14.08 2.83
C GLU A 427 18.50 15.09 1.71
N ALA A 428 19.26 14.70 0.68
CA ALA A 428 19.54 15.55 -0.48
C ALA A 428 18.24 15.91 -1.22
N GLU A 429 18.27 16.99 -2.02
CA GLU A 429 17.12 17.39 -2.85
C GLU A 429 16.67 16.23 -3.74
N PRO A 430 15.41 15.75 -3.60
CA PRO A 430 14.95 14.59 -4.34
C PRO A 430 14.73 14.90 -5.81
N THR A 431 14.99 13.94 -6.67
CA THR A 431 14.59 14.00 -8.08
C THR A 431 13.06 13.92 -8.18
N LEU A 432 12.45 14.93 -8.80
CA LEU A 432 11.01 15.00 -9.02
C LEU A 432 10.60 14.10 -10.19
N LEU A 433 9.81 13.09 -9.90
CA LEU A 433 9.19 12.19 -10.90
C LEU A 433 7.83 12.73 -11.35
N ALA A 434 7.40 12.34 -12.55
CA ALA A 434 6.09 12.73 -13.07
C ALA A 434 4.95 12.09 -12.26
N PRO A 435 3.72 12.69 -12.21
CA PRO A 435 2.58 12.13 -11.47
C PRO A 435 2.19 10.70 -11.86
N TRP A 436 2.51 10.28 -13.08
CA TRP A 436 2.23 8.95 -13.63
C TRP A 436 3.43 8.01 -13.62
N ASP A 437 4.48 8.35 -12.89
CA ASP A 437 5.59 7.41 -12.67
C ASP A 437 5.11 6.17 -11.90
N PRO A 438 5.60 4.95 -12.21
CA PRO A 438 5.23 3.75 -11.46
C PRO A 438 5.43 3.86 -9.95
N MET A 439 6.42 4.64 -9.49
CA MET A 439 6.66 4.86 -8.06
C MET A 439 5.64 5.80 -7.40
N GLY A 440 4.75 6.43 -8.18
CA GLY A 440 3.57 7.14 -7.70
C GLY A 440 2.36 6.22 -7.45
N ALA A 441 2.48 4.93 -7.69
CA ALA A 441 1.41 3.98 -7.42
C ALA A 441 1.04 3.95 -5.93
N LEU A 442 -0.27 3.90 -5.67
CA LEU A 442 -0.81 3.85 -4.31
C LEU A 442 -1.20 2.42 -3.96
N ALA A 443 -0.68 1.91 -2.85
CA ALA A 443 -1.12 0.63 -2.28
C ALA A 443 -2.60 0.71 -1.88
N ARG A 444 -3.44 -0.21 -2.40
CA ARG A 444 -4.90 -0.18 -2.23
C ARG A 444 -5.56 -1.57 -2.20
#